data_ba1312bba94d0633a2fb2df340b564ba
#
_entry.id   ba1312bba94d0633a2fb2df340b564ba
#
_cell.length_a   1.000
_cell.length_b   1.000
_cell.length_c   1.000
_cell.angle_alpha   90.00
_cell.angle_beta   90.00
_cell.angle_gamma   90.00
#
_symmetry.space_group_name_H-M   'P 1'
#
loop_
_entity.id
_entity.type
_entity.pdbx_description
1 polymer ?
#
loop_
_entity_poly.entity_id
_entity_poly.type
_entity_poly.pdbx_seq_one_letter_code
_entity_poly.pdbx_strand_id
1 'polypeptide(L)'
;LILFGSVSCVDNDNIGPIEKVNFLQFDFPQGNALWDKEIEQIAKDWGMYIIYKNVDSTHLNRMWTIPYYTDPIYVCSEPSSEDIQIYLDLVQEWLLGSLDKTKEEDKKQLPYYLYLVNDLNDGNPQSQTYQKRHIQFKKDGLDYWSLSFTSEELAAGLTPEIIHSVACAFSYPSLKVRFETKEYK
;
A
#
# COMPACT_ATOMS: atom_id res chain seq x y z
N LEU A 1 57.55 -18.28 -30.26
CA LEU A 1 56.10 -18.55 -30.36
C LEU A 1 55.57 -18.81 -28.94
N ILE A 2 54.90 -17.83 -28.34
CA ILE A 2 54.33 -17.94 -26.99
C ILE A 2 52.83 -18.27 -27.15
N LEU A 3 52.42 -19.47 -26.75
CA LEU A 3 51.02 -19.88 -26.66
C LEU A 3 50.44 -19.34 -25.37
N PHE A 4 49.48 -18.40 -25.49
CA PHE A 4 48.61 -18.02 -24.38
C PHE A 4 47.45 -19.03 -24.28
N GLY A 5 47.53 -19.91 -23.28
CA GLY A 5 46.40 -20.74 -22.91
C GLY A 5 45.34 -19.90 -22.16
N SER A 6 44.18 -19.72 -22.76
CA SER A 6 43.04 -19.15 -22.07
C SER A 6 42.48 -20.19 -21.09
N VAL A 7 42.66 -19.96 -19.79
CA VAL A 7 41.97 -20.71 -18.73
C VAL A 7 40.55 -20.15 -18.66
N SER A 8 39.59 -20.88 -19.22
CA SER A 8 38.17 -20.62 -19.00
C SER A 8 37.81 -21.15 -17.61
N CYS A 9 37.61 -20.28 -16.65
CA CYS A 9 36.94 -20.65 -15.41
C CYS A 9 35.48 -20.95 -15.74
N VAL A 10 35.16 -22.23 -15.84
CA VAL A 10 33.79 -22.69 -15.78
C VAL A 10 33.49 -22.90 -14.28
N ASP A 11 33.05 -21.85 -13.62
CA ASP A 11 32.41 -22.01 -12.32
C ASP A 11 31.07 -22.74 -12.55
N ASN A 12 31.06 -24.00 -12.21
CA ASN A 12 29.83 -24.73 -12.00
C ASN A 12 29.22 -24.22 -10.68
N ASP A 13 28.62 -23.05 -10.73
CA ASP A 13 27.77 -22.60 -9.65
C ASP A 13 26.59 -23.57 -9.57
N ASN A 14 26.71 -24.49 -8.62
CA ASN A 14 25.62 -25.36 -8.26
C ASN A 14 24.57 -24.49 -7.53
N ILE A 15 23.77 -23.79 -8.33
CA ILE A 15 22.64 -22.98 -7.82
C ILE A 15 21.70 -24.01 -7.19
N GLY A 16 21.80 -24.12 -5.86
CA GLY A 16 20.85 -24.91 -5.07
C GLY A 16 19.41 -24.52 -5.40
N PRO A 17 18.42 -25.33 -5.01
CA PRO A 17 17.02 -25.00 -5.26
C PRO A 17 16.77 -23.60 -4.73
N ILE A 18 16.21 -22.73 -5.58
CA ILE A 18 15.83 -21.36 -5.21
C ILE A 18 14.84 -21.51 -4.05
N GLU A 19 15.31 -21.23 -2.83
CA GLU A 19 14.39 -21.07 -1.71
C GLU A 19 13.39 -20.01 -2.12
N LYS A 20 12.10 -20.28 -1.91
CA LYS A 20 11.06 -19.28 -2.15
C LYS A 20 11.35 -18.11 -1.21
N VAL A 21 12.07 -17.12 -1.71
CA VAL A 21 12.32 -15.89 -0.96
C VAL A 21 10.96 -15.24 -0.76
N ASN A 22 10.55 -15.13 0.49
CA ASN A 22 9.37 -14.34 0.82
C ASN A 22 9.73 -12.87 0.61
N PHE A 23 9.31 -12.29 -0.51
CA PHE A 23 9.53 -10.87 -0.83
C PHE A 23 8.64 -9.94 -0.02
N LEU A 24 7.68 -10.48 0.73
CA LEU A 24 6.85 -9.67 1.61
C LEU A 24 7.68 -9.21 2.82
N GLN A 25 7.59 -7.92 3.11
CA GLN A 25 8.24 -7.32 4.29
C GLN A 25 7.46 -7.59 5.59
N PHE A 26 6.32 -8.23 5.48
CA PHE A 26 5.37 -8.50 6.54
C PHE A 26 5.01 -9.97 6.57
N ASP A 27 4.66 -10.45 7.75
CA ASP A 27 3.99 -11.74 7.87
C ASP A 27 2.63 -11.67 7.16
N PHE A 28 2.30 -12.72 6.38
CA PHE A 28 1.04 -12.76 5.65
C PHE A 28 0.51 -14.19 5.58
N PRO A 29 -0.74 -14.46 6.01
CA PRO A 29 -1.69 -13.53 6.60
C PRO A 29 -1.24 -12.99 7.96
N GLN A 30 -1.77 -11.83 8.38
CA GLN A 30 -1.38 -11.17 9.64
C GLN A 30 -2.15 -11.68 10.87
N GLY A 31 -3.06 -12.61 10.69
CA GLY A 31 -3.88 -13.21 11.72
C GLY A 31 -4.73 -14.36 11.20
N ASN A 32 -5.75 -14.73 11.98
CA ASN A 32 -6.68 -15.83 11.66
C ASN A 32 -8.16 -15.40 11.76
N ALA A 33 -8.45 -14.11 11.78
CA ALA A 33 -9.81 -13.59 11.82
C ALA A 33 -10.52 -13.76 10.47
N LEU A 34 -11.80 -13.46 10.43
CA LEU A 34 -12.57 -13.57 9.16
C LEU A 34 -12.04 -12.60 8.12
N TRP A 35 -11.70 -11.39 8.51
CA TRP A 35 -11.10 -10.39 7.61
C TRP A 35 -9.74 -10.81 7.05
N ASP A 36 -8.95 -11.62 7.76
CA ASP A 36 -7.68 -12.13 7.23
C ASP A 36 -7.89 -13.02 6.01
N LYS A 37 -8.97 -13.81 5.98
CA LYS A 37 -9.35 -14.61 4.81
C LYS A 37 -9.79 -13.76 3.63
N GLU A 38 -10.49 -12.67 3.90
CA GLU A 38 -10.87 -11.70 2.87
C GLU A 38 -9.65 -11.01 2.29
N ILE A 39 -8.71 -10.60 3.15
CA ILE A 39 -7.42 -10.01 2.77
C ILE A 39 -6.60 -11.00 1.91
N GLU A 40 -6.54 -12.27 2.30
CA GLU A 40 -5.88 -13.30 1.49
C GLU A 40 -6.55 -13.47 0.12
N GLN A 41 -7.87 -13.41 0.06
CA GLN A 41 -8.60 -13.51 -1.20
C GLN A 41 -8.33 -12.30 -2.09
N ILE A 42 -8.28 -11.09 -1.51
CA ILE A 42 -7.92 -9.86 -2.24
C ILE A 42 -6.49 -9.99 -2.80
N ALA A 43 -5.55 -10.47 -2.02
CA ALA A 43 -4.17 -10.67 -2.49
C ALA A 43 -4.09 -11.66 -3.66
N LYS A 44 -4.86 -12.76 -3.61
CA LYS A 44 -4.93 -13.75 -4.71
C LYS A 44 -5.57 -13.19 -5.98
N ASP A 45 -6.67 -12.45 -5.83
CA ASP A 45 -7.45 -11.94 -6.95
C ASP A 45 -6.79 -10.73 -7.62
N TRP A 46 -6.17 -9.85 -6.84
CA TRP A 46 -5.73 -8.54 -7.27
C TRP A 46 -4.21 -8.32 -7.25
N GLY A 47 -3.46 -9.16 -6.55
CA GLY A 47 -2.02 -8.98 -6.33
C GLY A 47 -1.69 -7.83 -5.37
N MET A 48 -2.67 -7.31 -4.65
CA MET A 48 -2.53 -6.23 -3.65
C MET A 48 -2.57 -6.80 -2.25
N TYR A 49 -1.53 -6.54 -1.46
CA TYR A 49 -1.42 -7.01 -0.08
C TYR A 49 -1.89 -5.93 0.88
N ILE A 50 -2.98 -6.21 1.58
CA ILE A 50 -3.50 -5.31 2.63
C ILE A 50 -2.78 -5.63 3.93
N ILE A 51 -2.14 -4.62 4.52
CA ILE A 51 -1.34 -4.73 5.75
C ILE A 51 -1.90 -3.79 6.79
N TYR A 52 -2.17 -4.31 7.99
CA TYR A 52 -2.76 -3.55 9.09
C TYR A 52 -2.00 -3.70 10.43
N LYS A 53 -0.95 -4.53 10.47
CA LYS A 53 -0.07 -4.69 11.64
C LYS A 53 1.37 -4.37 11.30
N ASN A 54 2.10 -3.90 12.31
CA ASN A 54 3.53 -3.63 12.22
C ASN A 54 3.92 -2.60 11.14
N VAL A 55 3.01 -1.70 10.77
CA VAL A 55 3.31 -0.57 9.90
C VAL A 55 3.88 0.56 10.74
N ASP A 56 5.06 1.01 10.41
CA ASP A 56 5.78 2.07 11.11
C ASP A 56 6.29 3.18 10.17
N SER A 57 6.99 4.15 10.73
CA SER A 57 7.55 5.26 9.96
C SER A 57 8.54 4.82 8.89
N THR A 58 9.24 3.70 9.06
CA THR A 58 10.18 3.17 8.05
C THR A 58 9.42 2.73 6.80
N HIS A 59 8.29 2.07 6.98
CA HIS A 59 7.43 1.66 5.86
C HIS A 59 6.79 2.87 5.17
N LEU A 60 6.34 3.85 5.96
CA LEU A 60 5.65 5.05 5.46
C LEU A 60 6.60 6.07 4.79
N ASN A 61 7.89 6.02 5.07
CA ASN A 61 8.90 6.88 4.46
C ASN A 61 9.50 6.31 3.16
N ARG A 62 9.03 5.16 2.70
CA ARG A 62 9.42 4.59 1.39
C ARG A 62 8.71 5.33 0.26
N MET A 63 9.33 6.39 -0.23
CA MET A 63 8.77 7.26 -1.27
C MET A 63 9.72 7.40 -2.46
N TRP A 64 9.18 7.76 -3.64
CA TRP A 64 9.95 8.04 -4.84
C TRP A 64 10.82 9.30 -4.73
N THR A 65 10.36 10.27 -3.96
CA THR A 65 11.06 11.55 -3.76
C THR A 65 11.16 11.85 -2.28
N ILE A 66 12.39 11.96 -1.79
CA ILE A 66 12.64 12.47 -0.44
C ILE A 66 12.79 13.99 -0.58
N PRO A 67 11.98 14.81 0.10
CA PRO A 67 12.16 16.25 0.10
C PRO A 67 13.54 16.61 0.65
N TYR A 68 14.31 17.39 -0.10
CA TYR A 68 15.72 17.69 0.17
C TYR A 68 16.02 18.34 1.53
N TYR A 69 15.01 18.93 2.18
CA TYR A 69 15.18 19.66 3.46
C TYR A 69 14.28 19.20 4.60
N THR A 70 13.42 18.23 4.37
CA THR A 70 12.51 17.73 5.41
C THR A 70 12.43 16.24 5.28
N ASP A 71 12.94 15.51 6.28
CA ASP A 71 12.54 14.13 6.46
C ASP A 71 11.13 14.15 7.04
N PRO A 72 10.09 13.91 6.24
CA PRO A 72 8.76 13.77 6.80
C PRO A 72 8.77 12.52 7.67
N ILE A 73 8.62 12.71 8.95
CA ILE A 73 8.45 11.58 9.87
C ILE A 73 6.97 11.28 9.91
N TYR A 74 6.54 10.37 9.07
CA TYR A 74 5.17 9.85 9.15
C TYR A 74 5.04 8.95 10.36
N VAL A 75 4.00 9.18 11.13
CA VAL A 75 3.65 8.35 12.28
C VAL A 75 2.19 7.92 12.16
N CYS A 76 1.89 6.73 12.65
CA CYS A 76 0.56 6.15 12.66
C CYS A 76 0.40 5.25 13.89
N SER A 77 -0.81 4.77 14.12
CA SER A 77 -1.14 3.70 15.05
C SER A 77 -1.81 2.53 14.32
N GLU A 78 -1.77 1.36 14.93
CA GLU A 78 -2.48 0.19 14.40
C GLU A 78 -3.99 0.35 14.58
N PRO A 79 -4.81 -0.07 13.60
CA PRO A 79 -6.25 -0.09 13.73
C PRO A 79 -6.69 -1.16 14.73
N SER A 80 -7.78 -0.91 15.43
CA SER A 80 -8.44 -1.91 16.25
C SER A 80 -9.09 -3.00 15.38
N SER A 81 -9.45 -4.12 15.98
CA SER A 81 -10.17 -5.20 15.28
C SER A 81 -11.49 -4.74 14.67
N GLU A 82 -12.16 -3.78 15.31
CA GLU A 82 -13.43 -3.22 14.84
C GLU A 82 -13.20 -2.30 13.63
N ASP A 83 -12.11 -1.55 13.63
CA ASP A 83 -11.77 -0.62 12.56
C ASP A 83 -11.42 -1.35 11.25
N ILE A 84 -10.78 -2.51 11.32
CA ILE A 84 -10.32 -3.25 10.14
C ILE A 84 -11.47 -3.56 9.19
N GLN A 85 -12.64 -3.95 9.72
CA GLN A 85 -13.79 -4.25 8.89
C GLN A 85 -14.31 -2.99 8.17
N ILE A 86 -14.32 -1.84 8.85
CA ILE A 86 -14.72 -0.56 8.25
C ILE A 86 -13.80 -0.22 7.06
N TYR A 87 -12.48 -0.40 7.24
CA TYR A 87 -11.53 -0.18 6.17
C TYR A 87 -11.74 -1.13 4.99
N LEU A 88 -11.97 -2.42 5.25
CA LEU A 88 -12.16 -3.42 4.21
C LEU A 88 -13.43 -3.18 3.40
N ASP A 89 -14.52 -2.80 4.05
CA ASP A 89 -15.77 -2.48 3.38
C ASP A 89 -15.57 -1.32 2.40
N LEU A 90 -14.88 -0.26 2.82
CA LEU A 90 -14.55 0.86 1.94
C LEU A 90 -13.62 0.47 0.77
N VAL A 91 -12.62 -0.36 1.03
CA VAL A 91 -11.72 -0.85 -0.02
C VAL A 91 -12.47 -1.70 -1.03
N GLN A 92 -13.32 -2.61 -0.57
CA GLN A 92 -14.11 -3.48 -1.46
C GLN A 92 -15.13 -2.69 -2.26
N GLU A 93 -15.85 -1.79 -1.62
CA GLU A 93 -16.91 -1.03 -2.27
C GLU A 93 -16.36 0.01 -3.26
N TRP A 94 -15.41 0.83 -2.83
CA TRP A 94 -15.00 2.01 -3.57
C TRP A 94 -13.71 1.85 -4.39
N LEU A 95 -12.77 1.05 -3.94
CA LEU A 95 -11.55 0.79 -4.71
C LEU A 95 -11.76 -0.38 -5.68
N LEU A 96 -12.06 -1.56 -5.15
CA LEU A 96 -12.13 -2.77 -5.95
C LEU A 96 -13.44 -2.88 -6.74
N GLY A 97 -14.54 -2.37 -6.19
CA GLY A 97 -15.86 -2.37 -6.85
C GLY A 97 -15.90 -1.59 -8.16
N SER A 98 -14.97 -0.67 -8.39
CA SER A 98 -14.83 0.09 -9.64
C SER A 98 -13.95 -0.59 -10.70
N LEU A 99 -13.29 -1.69 -10.37
CA LEU A 99 -12.30 -2.38 -11.18
C LEU A 99 -12.78 -3.79 -11.58
N ASP A 100 -12.22 -4.32 -12.65
CA ASP A 100 -12.49 -5.68 -13.14
C ASP A 100 -11.28 -6.57 -12.91
N LYS A 101 -11.39 -7.51 -11.97
CA LYS A 101 -10.29 -8.42 -11.59
C LYS A 101 -9.82 -9.35 -12.71
N THR A 102 -10.56 -9.46 -13.81
CA THR A 102 -10.14 -10.23 -14.97
C THR A 102 -9.23 -9.45 -15.92
N LYS A 103 -9.14 -8.13 -15.73
CA LYS A 103 -8.33 -7.24 -16.54
C LYS A 103 -7.02 -6.91 -15.86
N GLU A 104 -5.92 -7.26 -16.51
CA GLU A 104 -4.57 -6.96 -16.00
C GLU A 104 -4.29 -5.43 -15.92
N GLU A 105 -4.92 -4.63 -16.77
CA GLU A 105 -4.83 -3.17 -16.74
C GLU A 105 -5.39 -2.60 -15.44
N ASP A 106 -6.50 -3.18 -14.96
CA ASP A 106 -7.13 -2.75 -13.72
C ASP A 106 -6.30 -3.13 -12.50
N LYS A 107 -5.72 -4.34 -12.50
CA LYS A 107 -4.81 -4.78 -11.42
C LYS A 107 -3.56 -3.91 -11.33
N LYS A 108 -3.00 -3.50 -12.46
CA LYS A 108 -1.80 -2.63 -12.50
C LYS A 108 -2.02 -1.23 -11.93
N GLN A 109 -3.27 -0.83 -11.72
CA GLN A 109 -3.59 0.46 -11.09
C GLN A 109 -3.48 0.41 -9.56
N LEU A 110 -3.46 -0.80 -8.99
CA LEU A 110 -3.39 -1.00 -7.54
C LEU A 110 -1.93 -0.96 -7.06
N PRO A 111 -1.69 -0.53 -5.82
CA PRO A 111 -0.38 -0.62 -5.20
C PRO A 111 -0.05 -2.07 -4.86
N TYR A 112 1.23 -2.37 -4.66
CA TYR A 112 1.62 -3.66 -4.14
C TYR A 112 1.17 -3.86 -2.69
N TYR A 113 1.33 -2.80 -1.85
CA TYR A 113 0.81 -2.76 -0.48
C TYR A 113 -0.26 -1.70 -0.31
N LEU A 114 -1.32 -2.04 0.42
CA LEU A 114 -2.28 -1.08 0.97
C LEU A 114 -2.20 -1.14 2.49
N TYR A 115 -1.66 -0.09 3.11
CA TYR A 115 -1.58 0.01 4.56
C TYR A 115 -2.87 0.59 5.12
N LEU A 116 -3.50 -0.13 6.05
CA LEU A 116 -4.63 0.34 6.84
C LEU A 116 -4.09 0.74 8.21
N VAL A 117 -4.15 2.01 8.53
CA VAL A 117 -3.57 2.57 9.76
C VAL A 117 -4.48 3.63 10.36
N ASN A 118 -4.36 3.88 11.64
CA ASN A 118 -5.05 4.98 12.30
C ASN A 118 -4.10 6.15 12.54
N ASP A 119 -4.67 7.36 12.61
CA ASP A 119 -3.96 8.58 13.00
C ASP A 119 -2.68 8.89 12.20
N LEU A 120 -2.66 8.53 10.92
CA LEU A 120 -1.52 8.86 10.05
C LEU A 120 -1.35 10.38 9.96
N ASN A 121 -0.17 10.85 10.29
CA ASN A 121 0.16 12.26 10.20
C ASN A 121 1.61 12.50 9.77
N ASP A 122 1.86 13.69 9.21
CA ASP A 122 3.20 14.15 8.92
C ASP A 122 3.78 14.80 10.18
N GLY A 123 4.63 14.06 10.86
CA GLY A 123 5.10 14.45 12.17
C GLY A 123 6.54 14.94 12.18
N ASN A 124 6.94 15.98 11.43
CA ASN A 124 8.28 16.53 11.61
C ASN A 124 8.34 17.54 12.74
N PRO A 125 8.71 17.13 13.99
CA PRO A 125 8.75 18.04 15.15
C PRO A 125 9.88 19.08 15.07
N GLN A 126 10.78 18.97 14.10
CA GLN A 126 11.91 19.90 13.93
C GLN A 126 11.57 21.08 13.01
N SER A 127 10.43 21.04 12.33
CA SER A 127 9.97 22.15 11.52
C SER A 127 9.47 23.29 12.42
N GLN A 128 9.93 24.52 12.22
CA GLN A 128 9.44 25.71 12.93
C GLN A 128 7.96 26.01 12.64
N THR A 129 7.42 25.43 11.58
CA THR A 129 6.02 25.57 11.16
C THR A 129 5.25 24.27 11.36
N TYR A 130 5.75 23.37 12.20
CA TYR A 130 5.15 22.08 12.43
C TYR A 130 3.70 22.21 12.91
N GLN A 131 2.80 21.74 12.08
CA GLN A 131 1.42 21.45 12.46
C GLN A 131 1.17 19.98 12.15
N LYS A 132 0.84 19.22 13.18
CA LYS A 132 0.40 17.83 13.02
C LYS A 132 -0.81 17.83 12.08
N ARG A 133 -0.63 17.29 10.88
CA ARG A 133 -1.68 17.22 9.87
C ARG A 133 -2.03 15.77 9.60
N HIS A 134 -3.28 15.41 9.84
CA HIS A 134 -3.81 14.11 9.49
C HIS A 134 -3.79 13.92 7.96
N ILE A 135 -3.37 12.74 7.54
CA ILE A 135 -3.31 12.31 6.13
C ILE A 135 -4.28 11.15 5.97
N GLN A 136 -5.45 11.42 5.42
CA GLN A 136 -6.48 10.41 5.21
C GLN A 136 -6.08 9.39 4.16
N PHE A 137 -5.41 9.83 3.09
CA PHE A 137 -4.99 8.96 2.01
C PHE A 137 -3.63 9.37 1.44
N LYS A 138 -2.66 8.45 1.47
CA LYS A 138 -1.30 8.67 0.99
C LYS A 138 -1.05 7.75 -0.21
N LYS A 139 -0.70 8.33 -1.36
CA LYS A 139 -0.46 7.63 -2.65
C LYS A 139 0.94 7.80 -3.21
N ASP A 140 1.79 8.54 -2.56
CA ASP A 140 3.14 8.87 -3.02
C ASP A 140 4.20 7.86 -2.54
N GLY A 141 3.77 6.75 -1.98
CA GLY A 141 4.65 5.64 -1.62
C GLY A 141 5.28 4.97 -2.83
N LEU A 142 6.45 4.36 -2.64
CA LEU A 142 7.20 3.68 -3.70
C LEU A 142 6.39 2.51 -4.29
N ASP A 143 5.81 1.69 -3.44
CA ASP A 143 5.08 0.47 -3.76
C ASP A 143 3.81 0.31 -2.91
N TYR A 144 3.42 1.36 -2.20
CA TYR A 144 2.29 1.32 -1.29
C TYR A 144 1.39 2.54 -1.40
N TRP A 145 0.15 2.34 -1.02
CA TRP A 145 -0.78 3.37 -0.60
C TRP A 145 -1.12 3.18 0.87
N SER A 146 -1.61 4.22 1.54
CA SER A 146 -2.08 4.12 2.91
C SER A 146 -3.41 4.84 3.06
N LEU A 147 -4.37 4.18 3.70
CA LEU A 147 -5.65 4.74 4.10
C LEU A 147 -5.67 4.88 5.62
N SER A 148 -6.10 6.03 6.10
CA SER A 148 -6.11 6.34 7.52
C SER A 148 -7.31 7.20 7.92
N PHE A 149 -7.92 6.85 9.04
CA PHE A 149 -8.85 7.69 9.76
C PHE A 149 -8.28 8.03 11.13
N THR A 150 -8.76 9.12 11.73
CA THR A 150 -8.44 9.39 13.14
C THR A 150 -9.25 8.47 14.04
N SER A 151 -8.70 8.18 15.22
CA SER A 151 -9.42 7.42 16.24
C SER A 151 -10.74 8.11 16.65
N GLU A 152 -10.78 9.43 16.56
CA GLU A 152 -11.98 10.24 16.83
C GLU A 152 -13.05 10.05 15.73
N GLU A 153 -12.65 10.06 14.45
CA GLU A 153 -13.54 9.80 13.30
C GLU A 153 -14.16 8.41 13.39
N LEU A 154 -13.34 7.40 13.69
CA LEU A 154 -13.81 6.01 13.82
C LEU A 154 -14.77 5.84 15.00
N ALA A 155 -14.47 6.44 16.16
CA ALA A 155 -15.33 6.40 17.34
C ALA A 155 -16.65 7.14 17.14
N ALA A 156 -16.66 8.22 16.37
CA ALA A 156 -17.87 8.99 16.05
C ALA A 156 -18.70 8.36 14.92
N GLY A 157 -18.11 7.44 14.15
CA GLY A 157 -18.64 6.94 12.88
C GLY A 157 -18.28 7.86 11.71
N LEU A 158 -17.89 7.25 10.59
CA LEU A 158 -17.49 8.01 9.39
C LEU A 158 -18.65 8.79 8.80
N THR A 159 -18.45 10.08 8.59
CA THR A 159 -19.48 10.93 7.98
C THR A 159 -19.57 10.69 6.47
N PRO A 160 -20.71 11.03 5.83
CA PRO A 160 -20.84 10.93 4.37
C PRO A 160 -19.76 11.70 3.60
N GLU A 161 -19.31 12.83 4.14
CA GLU A 161 -18.25 13.65 3.53
C GLU A 161 -16.90 12.91 3.53
N ILE A 162 -16.56 12.24 4.64
CA ILE A 162 -15.35 11.42 4.74
C ILE A 162 -15.41 10.26 3.76
N ILE A 163 -16.52 9.52 3.74
CA ILE A 163 -16.73 8.40 2.80
C ILE A 163 -16.63 8.89 1.35
N HIS A 164 -17.26 10.02 1.03
CA HIS A 164 -17.17 10.60 -0.31
C HIS A 164 -15.73 10.99 -0.69
N SER A 165 -14.97 11.56 0.24
CA SER A 165 -13.55 11.89 0.03
C SER A 165 -12.71 10.64 -0.32
N VAL A 166 -12.92 9.57 0.42
CA VAL A 166 -12.25 8.27 0.17
C VAL A 166 -12.67 7.68 -1.18
N ALA A 167 -13.96 7.68 -1.47
CA ALA A 167 -14.51 7.21 -2.75
C ALA A 167 -13.91 7.97 -3.94
N CYS A 168 -13.82 9.29 -3.85
CA CYS A 168 -13.17 10.12 -4.88
C CYS A 168 -11.68 9.78 -5.02
N ALA A 169 -10.97 9.62 -3.91
CA ALA A 169 -9.56 9.27 -3.92
C ALA A 169 -9.30 7.89 -4.56
N PHE A 170 -10.15 6.91 -4.29
CA PHE A 170 -10.06 5.58 -4.86
C PHE A 170 -10.47 5.52 -6.32
N SER A 171 -11.47 6.29 -6.73
CA SER A 171 -11.95 6.30 -8.13
C SER A 171 -10.99 6.98 -9.10
N TYR A 172 -10.08 7.82 -8.62
CA TYR A 172 -9.17 8.60 -9.48
C TYR A 172 -8.32 7.73 -10.43
N PRO A 173 -7.73 6.60 -10.02
CA PRO A 173 -6.95 5.76 -10.94
C PRO A 173 -7.78 5.22 -12.10
N SER A 174 -8.98 4.70 -11.84
CA SER A 174 -9.85 4.16 -12.89
C SER A 174 -10.37 5.24 -13.83
N LEU A 175 -10.69 6.42 -13.31
CA LEU A 175 -11.08 7.57 -14.10
C LEU A 175 -9.94 8.06 -15.00
N LYS A 176 -8.71 8.09 -14.49
CA LYS A 176 -7.53 8.47 -15.28
C LYS A 176 -7.34 7.54 -16.47
N VAL A 177 -7.40 6.23 -16.27
CA VAL A 177 -7.24 5.26 -17.38
C VAL A 177 -8.36 5.41 -18.41
N ARG A 178 -9.61 5.52 -17.99
CA ARG A 178 -10.72 5.75 -18.90
C ARG A 178 -10.56 7.04 -19.69
N PHE A 179 -10.01 8.07 -19.06
CA PHE A 179 -9.73 9.34 -19.70
C PHE A 179 -8.63 9.20 -20.76
N GLU A 180 -7.55 8.49 -20.45
CA GLU A 180 -6.42 8.26 -21.35
C GLU A 180 -6.79 7.32 -22.51
N THR A 181 -7.61 6.30 -22.27
CA THR A 181 -8.06 5.33 -23.30
C THR A 181 -9.24 5.83 -24.12
N LYS A 182 -9.80 7.01 -23.80
CA LYS A 182 -11.00 7.58 -24.43
C LYS A 182 -12.24 6.67 -24.37
N GLU A 183 -12.28 5.77 -23.42
CA GLU A 183 -13.45 4.94 -23.14
C GLU A 183 -14.52 5.72 -22.37
N TYR A 184 -15.02 6.77 -22.99
CA TYR A 184 -16.20 7.47 -22.47
C TYR A 184 -17.45 6.76 -23.00
N LYS A 185 -18.24 6.26 -22.10
CA LYS A 185 -19.65 5.91 -22.36
C LYS A 185 -20.55 6.74 -21.47
#